data_525b1ab59f2cba4f74a72f7deeff3ab4
#
_entry.id   525b1ab59f2cba4f74a72f7deeff3ab4
#
_cell.length_a   1.000
_cell.length_b   1.000
_cell.length_c   1.000
_cell.angle_alpha   90.00
_cell.angle_beta   90.00
_cell.angle_gamma   90.00
#
_symmetry.space_group_name_H-M   'P 1'
#
loop_
_entity.id
_entity.type
_entity.pdbx_description
1 polymer ?
#
loop_
_entity_poly.entity_id
_entity_poly.type
_entity_poly.pdbx_seq_one_letter_code
_entity_poly.pdbx_strand_id
1 'polypeptide(L)'
;MEPKGDEKVAQECPSNYHCNICDYNTSRKSSYDKHLLTAKHKKQQLGDAKVAKKGDTEESNFVCKKCDKQYTSRNGLWKHGKVCNEVSEKELIMMLLKQNSELIMKMGTNNTNSQNNNNINNNNKTFNLQFFLNEECKNALNINEFVSSIKMDLDDLEKTGLLGYAEGISNIINKNLSDLDQTMRPIHCSDVKREVFYVKNDDQWIKENETKPVLTKAIKQVAHDNIRQISEWQKKHPDCRDPDSTKNDIYLNIVSNAMSGLTNEEQLKNYEKIISNVAKKVGIEKAIVL
;
A
#
# COMPACT_ATOMS: atom_id res chain seq x y z
N MET A 1 -31.62 -68.48 26.70
CA MET A 1 -31.98 -67.59 27.84
C MET A 1 -31.67 -66.15 27.45
N GLU A 2 -32.69 -65.48 26.97
CA GLU A 2 -32.66 -64.06 26.71
C GLU A 2 -33.05 -63.30 27.99
N PRO A 3 -32.57 -62.08 28.22
CA PRO A 3 -33.33 -61.13 28.93
C PRO A 3 -33.76 -59.94 28.07
N LYS A 4 -35.00 -59.62 28.24
CA LYS A 4 -35.86 -58.61 27.68
C LYS A 4 -35.29 -57.21 27.84
N GLY A 5 -35.30 -56.45 26.74
CA GLY A 5 -35.06 -54.99 26.72
C GLY A 5 -36.28 -54.23 27.19
N ASP A 6 -36.06 -53.26 28.06
CA ASP A 6 -37.06 -52.29 28.48
C ASP A 6 -37.21 -51.21 27.42
N GLU A 7 -38.34 -51.18 26.72
CA GLU A 7 -38.81 -50.04 25.93
C GLU A 7 -39.16 -48.88 26.85
N LYS A 8 -38.34 -47.84 26.84
CA LYS A 8 -38.72 -46.51 27.39
C LYS A 8 -39.57 -45.78 26.37
N VAL A 9 -40.86 -45.79 26.62
CA VAL A 9 -41.85 -44.93 25.96
C VAL A 9 -41.45 -43.50 26.13
N ALA A 10 -41.13 -42.80 25.02
CA ALA A 10 -40.91 -41.37 24.97
C ALA A 10 -42.22 -40.67 25.24
N GLN A 11 -42.31 -40.00 26.39
CA GLN A 11 -43.42 -39.17 26.79
C GLN A 11 -43.38 -37.89 25.92
N GLU A 12 -44.37 -37.72 25.05
CA GLU A 12 -44.61 -36.54 24.25
C GLU A 12 -44.76 -35.33 25.17
N CYS A 13 -43.85 -34.33 25.01
CA CYS A 13 -43.93 -33.05 25.69
C CYS A 13 -45.07 -32.23 25.11
N PRO A 14 -45.96 -31.64 25.95
CA PRO A 14 -47.16 -30.97 25.48
C PRO A 14 -46.92 -29.56 24.98
N SER A 15 -47.63 -29.28 23.88
CA SER A 15 -48.15 -28.00 23.41
C SER A 15 -47.30 -26.74 23.66
N ASN A 16 -46.66 -26.25 22.61
CA ASN A 16 -46.18 -24.87 22.53
C ASN A 16 -47.36 -23.89 22.58
N TYR A 17 -47.34 -22.99 23.56
CA TYR A 17 -48.31 -21.89 23.65
C TYR A 17 -47.92 -20.80 22.66
N HIS A 18 -48.79 -20.55 21.66
CA HIS A 18 -48.58 -19.56 20.61
C HIS A 18 -49.57 -18.42 20.67
N CYS A 19 -49.10 -17.20 20.59
CA CYS A 19 -49.93 -16.00 20.53
C CYS A 19 -50.04 -15.49 19.09
N ASN A 20 -51.21 -15.65 18.48
CA ASN A 20 -51.46 -15.26 17.08
C ASN A 20 -51.40 -13.74 16.84
N ILE A 21 -51.45 -12.90 17.89
CA ILE A 21 -51.43 -11.44 17.78
C ILE A 21 -49.98 -10.90 17.74
N CYS A 22 -49.08 -11.55 18.48
CA CYS A 22 -47.70 -11.10 18.65
C CYS A 22 -46.67 -12.06 18.10
N ASP A 23 -47.10 -13.18 17.54
CA ASP A 23 -46.24 -14.28 17.05
C ASP A 23 -45.25 -14.80 18.12
N TYR A 24 -45.64 -14.75 19.38
CA TYR A 24 -44.84 -15.17 20.53
C TYR A 24 -45.07 -16.64 20.86
N ASN A 25 -43.99 -17.43 20.89
CA ASN A 25 -44.03 -18.85 21.20
C ASN A 25 -43.33 -19.20 22.51
N THR A 26 -43.89 -20.09 23.31
CA THR A 26 -43.28 -20.59 24.55
C THR A 26 -43.80 -21.96 24.93
N SER A 27 -42.98 -22.83 25.50
CA SER A 27 -43.32 -24.13 26.04
C SER A 27 -43.93 -24.07 27.45
N ARG A 28 -43.90 -22.90 28.13
CA ARG A 28 -44.34 -22.75 29.50
C ARG A 28 -45.62 -21.86 29.59
N LYS A 29 -46.69 -22.42 30.13
CA LYS A 29 -47.94 -21.68 30.36
C LYS A 29 -47.75 -20.38 31.13
N SER A 30 -46.97 -20.40 32.22
CA SER A 30 -46.69 -19.21 33.05
C SER A 30 -46.01 -18.09 32.31
N SER A 31 -45.20 -18.42 31.30
CA SER A 31 -44.55 -17.42 30.43
C SER A 31 -45.53 -16.86 29.41
N TYR A 32 -46.44 -17.67 28.92
CA TYR A 32 -47.50 -17.25 28.03
C TYR A 32 -48.48 -16.31 28.73
N ASP A 33 -48.92 -16.65 29.96
CA ASP A 33 -49.79 -15.81 30.76
C ASP A 33 -49.14 -14.46 31.08
N LYS A 34 -47.87 -14.44 31.42
CA LYS A 34 -47.07 -13.20 31.59
C LYS A 34 -47.01 -12.37 30.32
N HIS A 35 -46.82 -13.03 29.14
CA HIS A 35 -46.82 -12.35 27.86
C HIS A 35 -48.15 -11.63 27.59
N LEU A 36 -49.30 -12.26 27.85
CA LEU A 36 -50.63 -11.65 27.66
C LEU A 36 -50.85 -10.40 28.53
N LEU A 37 -50.17 -10.30 29.66
CA LEU A 37 -50.27 -9.15 30.57
C LEU A 37 -49.34 -7.99 30.16
N THR A 38 -48.43 -8.18 29.20
CA THR A 38 -47.50 -7.13 28.79
C THR A 38 -48.20 -5.98 28.09
N ALA A 39 -47.72 -4.76 28.32
CA ALA A 39 -48.23 -3.56 27.66
C ALA A 39 -48.12 -3.64 26.12
N LYS A 40 -47.13 -4.39 25.63
CA LYS A 40 -46.90 -4.63 24.18
C LYS A 40 -48.04 -5.48 23.59
N HIS A 41 -48.44 -6.57 24.27
CA HIS A 41 -49.55 -7.43 23.83
C HIS A 41 -50.89 -6.68 23.86
N LYS A 42 -51.17 -5.96 24.95
CA LYS A 42 -52.39 -5.14 25.10
C LYS A 42 -52.49 -4.04 24.05
N LYS A 43 -51.36 -3.46 23.66
CA LYS A 43 -51.33 -2.43 22.61
C LYS A 43 -51.58 -3.00 21.21
N GLN A 44 -51.12 -4.21 20.91
CA GLN A 44 -51.41 -4.90 19.65
C GLN A 44 -52.86 -5.41 19.58
N GLN A 45 -53.45 -5.78 20.70
CA GLN A 45 -54.81 -6.23 20.79
C GLN A 45 -55.85 -5.08 20.61
N LEU A 46 -55.44 -3.82 20.89
CA LEU A 46 -56.29 -2.63 20.79
C LEU A 46 -56.11 -1.83 19.52
N GLY A 47 -55.31 -2.28 18.56
CA GLY A 47 -54.85 -1.46 17.48
C GLY A 47 -55.13 -1.95 16.08
N ASP A 48 -56.39 -1.94 15.63
CA ASP A 48 -56.69 -1.75 14.21
C ASP A 48 -57.72 -0.61 14.04
N ALA A 49 -57.30 0.60 14.30
CA ALA A 49 -57.91 1.81 13.77
C ALA A 49 -56.92 2.99 13.91
N LYS A 50 -56.05 3.20 12.95
CA LYS A 50 -55.57 4.54 12.53
C LYS A 50 -54.74 4.42 11.27
N VAL A 51 -55.44 4.59 10.14
CA VAL A 51 -55.25 5.66 9.15
C VAL A 51 -53.81 6.04 8.87
N ALA A 52 -53.41 5.70 7.64
CA ALA A 52 -52.29 6.28 6.95
C ALA A 52 -52.32 7.82 7.02
N LYS A 53 -51.33 8.40 7.65
CA LYS A 53 -50.90 9.77 7.37
C LYS A 53 -49.52 9.68 6.71
N LYS A 54 -49.50 9.77 5.39
CA LYS A 54 -48.40 10.37 4.65
C LYS A 54 -48.30 11.81 5.18
N GLY A 55 -47.21 12.07 5.85
CA GLY A 55 -46.75 13.40 6.20
C GLY A 55 -45.25 13.39 5.93
N ASP A 56 -44.84 14.21 4.98
CA ASP A 56 -43.46 14.58 4.71
C ASP A 56 -42.85 15.05 6.04
N THR A 57 -42.03 14.18 6.66
CA THR A 57 -41.19 14.58 7.78
C THR A 57 -39.77 14.55 7.24
N GLU A 58 -39.22 15.76 7.13
CA GLU A 58 -37.77 15.99 7.04
C GLU A 58 -37.10 14.98 7.96
N GLU A 59 -36.22 14.17 7.36
CA GLU A 59 -35.35 13.25 8.09
C GLU A 59 -34.49 14.10 9.01
N SER A 60 -34.87 14.21 10.27
CA SER A 60 -34.06 14.85 11.28
C SER A 60 -32.87 13.91 11.57
N ASN A 61 -31.83 14.01 10.77
CA ASN A 61 -30.59 13.32 10.97
C ASN A 61 -29.91 13.93 12.20
N PHE A 62 -29.78 13.16 13.26
CA PHE A 62 -29.03 13.53 14.45
C PHE A 62 -27.54 13.30 14.19
N VAL A 63 -26.76 14.38 14.02
CA VAL A 63 -25.33 14.32 13.69
C VAL A 63 -24.47 14.53 14.93
N CYS A 64 -23.43 13.74 15.10
CA CYS A 64 -22.44 13.95 16.16
C CYS A 64 -21.52 15.12 15.77
N LYS A 65 -21.47 16.17 16.59
CA LYS A 65 -20.62 17.35 16.36
C LYS A 65 -19.12 17.08 16.47
N LYS A 66 -18.71 15.89 16.98
CA LYS A 66 -17.30 15.52 17.16
C LYS A 66 -16.75 14.69 16.01
N CYS A 67 -17.56 13.85 15.36
CA CYS A 67 -17.10 12.92 14.31
C CYS A 67 -18.01 12.89 13.09
N ASP A 68 -19.01 13.78 13.01
CA ASP A 68 -19.98 13.95 11.91
C ASP A 68 -20.79 12.67 11.56
N LYS A 69 -20.73 11.62 12.40
CA LYS A 69 -21.55 10.40 12.21
C LYS A 69 -23.03 10.71 12.41
N GLN A 70 -23.87 10.22 11.51
CA GLN A 70 -25.32 10.43 11.52
C GLN A 70 -26.04 9.30 12.24
N TYR A 71 -27.11 9.64 12.98
CA TYR A 71 -27.94 8.71 13.74
C TYR A 71 -29.42 8.95 13.45
N THR A 72 -30.19 7.88 13.36
CA THR A 72 -31.63 7.93 13.09
C THR A 72 -32.47 8.32 14.34
N SER A 73 -31.84 8.40 15.52
CA SER A 73 -32.53 8.77 16.76
C SER A 73 -31.63 9.56 17.71
N ARG A 74 -32.26 10.45 18.50
CA ARG A 74 -31.60 11.22 19.55
C ARG A 74 -30.93 10.33 20.62
N ASN A 75 -31.53 9.18 20.93
CA ASN A 75 -30.97 8.22 21.88
C ASN A 75 -29.70 7.53 21.34
N GLY A 76 -29.65 7.25 20.03
CA GLY A 76 -28.47 6.73 19.36
C GLY A 76 -27.30 7.70 19.43
N LEU A 77 -27.56 8.98 19.13
CA LEU A 77 -26.57 10.06 19.24
C LEU A 77 -26.08 10.25 20.69
N TRP A 78 -26.98 10.21 21.67
CA TRP A 78 -26.59 10.35 23.08
C TRP A 78 -25.70 9.19 23.56
N LYS A 79 -26.02 7.93 23.20
CA LYS A 79 -25.19 6.77 23.52
C LYS A 79 -23.81 6.87 22.88
N HIS A 80 -23.76 7.26 21.61
CA HIS A 80 -22.50 7.52 20.90
C HIS A 80 -21.68 8.63 21.57
N GLY A 81 -22.31 9.72 21.99
CA GLY A 81 -21.64 10.85 22.66
C GLY A 81 -20.88 10.48 23.94
N LYS A 82 -21.23 9.35 24.59
CA LYS A 82 -20.50 8.85 25.78
C LYS A 82 -19.22 8.11 25.45
N VAL A 83 -19.07 7.59 24.23
CA VAL A 83 -17.94 6.77 23.77
C VAL A 83 -17.20 7.39 22.57
N CYS A 84 -17.64 8.55 22.11
CA CYS A 84 -17.01 9.24 21.00
C CYS A 84 -15.68 9.90 21.44
N ASN A 85 -14.58 9.22 21.18
CA ASN A 85 -13.23 9.74 21.40
C ASN A 85 -12.58 10.24 20.11
N GLU A 86 -13.32 10.23 18.99
CA GLU A 86 -12.79 10.72 17.71
C GLU A 86 -12.76 12.26 17.76
N VAL A 87 -11.56 12.80 17.69
CA VAL A 87 -11.32 14.21 17.40
C VAL A 87 -11.81 14.45 15.99
N SER A 88 -12.62 15.48 15.76
CA SER A 88 -13.09 15.76 14.39
C SER A 88 -11.87 16.00 13.48
N GLU A 89 -11.97 15.58 12.24
CA GLU A 89 -10.90 15.78 11.25
C GLU A 89 -10.46 17.25 11.19
N LYS A 90 -11.39 18.17 11.35
CA LYS A 90 -11.14 19.63 11.44
C LYS A 90 -10.32 20.02 12.68
N GLU A 91 -10.62 19.41 13.84
CA GLU A 91 -9.84 19.66 15.07
C GLU A 91 -8.43 19.06 14.97
N LEU A 92 -8.29 17.88 14.33
CA LEU A 92 -6.99 17.27 14.08
C LEU A 92 -6.16 18.14 13.14
N ILE A 93 -6.75 18.62 12.04
CA ILE A 93 -6.10 19.56 11.11
C ILE A 93 -5.70 20.84 11.82
N MET A 94 -6.59 21.43 12.65
CA MET A 94 -6.28 22.63 13.44
C MET A 94 -5.13 22.38 14.43
N MET A 95 -5.11 21.21 15.07
CA MET A 95 -4.03 20.82 16.00
C MET A 95 -2.70 20.66 15.27
N LEU A 96 -2.71 20.02 14.09
CA LEU A 96 -1.52 19.87 13.25
C LEU A 96 -1.01 21.22 12.72
N LEU A 97 -1.92 22.11 12.27
CA LEU A 97 -1.57 23.46 11.85
C LEU A 97 -0.97 24.28 13.00
N LYS A 98 -1.53 24.16 14.22
CA LYS A 98 -1.00 24.81 15.41
C LYS A 98 0.38 24.28 15.79
N GLN A 99 0.59 22.96 15.76
CA GLN A 99 1.90 22.35 15.99
C GLN A 99 2.92 22.80 14.93
N ASN A 100 2.52 22.86 13.65
CA ASN A 100 3.39 23.35 12.59
C ASN A 100 3.74 24.85 12.80
N SER A 101 2.78 25.69 13.18
CA SER A 101 3.04 27.11 13.46
C SER A 101 3.94 27.30 14.69
N GLU A 102 3.78 26.49 15.74
CA GLU A 102 4.67 26.52 16.90
C GLU A 102 6.09 26.04 16.56
N LEU A 103 6.23 25.05 15.67
CA LEU A 103 7.53 24.61 15.16
C LEU A 103 8.20 25.71 14.34
N ILE A 104 7.46 26.39 13.45
CA ILE A 104 7.94 27.52 12.65
C ILE A 104 8.36 28.68 13.56
N MET A 105 7.57 29.02 14.59
CA MET A 105 7.93 30.04 15.56
C MET A 105 9.20 29.67 16.35
N LYS A 106 9.33 28.42 16.78
CA LYS A 106 10.55 27.93 17.45
C LYS A 106 11.78 27.93 16.55
N MET A 107 11.60 27.73 15.23
CA MET A 107 12.69 27.88 14.26
C MET A 107 13.02 29.36 13.98
N GLY A 108 12.04 30.29 14.13
CA GLY A 108 12.23 31.70 13.92
C GLY A 108 12.78 32.47 15.13
N THR A 109 12.67 31.95 16.34
CA THR A 109 13.08 32.66 17.57
C THR A 109 14.52 32.38 18.05
N ASN A 110 15.27 31.55 17.33
CA ASN A 110 16.69 31.31 17.64
C ASN A 110 17.63 32.39 17.07
N ASN A 111 17.11 33.55 16.67
CA ASN A 111 17.93 34.59 16.07
C ASN A 111 17.78 35.96 16.76
N THR A 112 17.73 36.04 18.12
CA THR A 112 18.07 37.30 18.81
C THR A 112 18.58 37.03 20.23
N ASN A 113 19.81 37.43 20.46
CA ASN A 113 20.50 37.71 21.73
C ASN A 113 20.99 36.53 22.57
N SER A 114 22.19 36.09 22.29
CA SER A 114 23.18 35.87 23.35
C SER A 114 24.56 36.18 22.79
N GLN A 115 25.10 37.31 23.19
CA GLN A 115 26.54 37.60 23.09
C GLN A 115 27.25 36.62 24.02
N ASN A 116 27.82 35.57 23.43
CA ASN A 116 29.01 34.94 23.97
C ASN A 116 29.76 34.25 22.82
N ASN A 117 30.96 34.72 22.62
CA ASN A 117 31.96 34.19 21.72
C ASN A 117 32.14 32.70 21.96
N ASN A 118 31.68 31.90 21.03
CA ASN A 118 32.36 30.67 20.61
C ASN A 118 31.88 30.32 19.20
N ASN A 119 32.80 30.48 18.28
CA ASN A 119 32.73 30.19 16.88
C ASN A 119 32.40 28.70 16.66
N ILE A 120 31.13 28.37 16.50
CA ILE A 120 30.72 27.09 15.95
C ILE A 120 29.72 27.41 14.82
N ASN A 121 30.27 27.58 13.63
CA ASN A 121 29.52 27.54 12.39
C ASN A 121 28.93 26.14 12.21
N ASN A 122 27.86 25.79 12.92
CA ASN A 122 27.04 24.64 12.64
C ASN A 122 25.85 25.06 11.79
N ASN A 123 26.11 25.36 10.52
CA ASN A 123 25.10 25.28 9.46
C ASN A 123 24.79 23.82 9.19
N ASN A 124 24.33 23.07 10.19
CA ASN A 124 23.74 21.76 9.98
C ASN A 124 22.33 21.94 9.39
N LYS A 125 22.27 22.24 8.10
CA LYS A 125 21.04 22.00 7.33
C LYS A 125 20.80 20.49 7.36
N THR A 126 19.94 20.02 8.25
CA THR A 126 19.54 18.62 8.29
C THR A 126 18.80 18.28 7.00
N PHE A 127 19.31 17.31 6.24
CA PHE A 127 18.66 16.83 5.02
C PHE A 127 17.24 16.35 5.34
N ASN A 128 16.23 16.95 4.69
CA ASN A 128 14.84 16.55 4.80
C ASN A 128 14.45 15.74 3.55
N LEU A 129 14.35 14.43 3.73
CA LEU A 129 14.01 13.51 2.65
C LEU A 129 12.62 13.80 2.02
N GLN A 130 11.64 14.19 2.81
CA GLN A 130 10.29 14.49 2.30
C GLN A 130 10.30 15.75 1.43
N PHE A 131 11.06 16.77 1.84
CA PHE A 131 11.25 17.97 1.03
C PHE A 131 11.96 17.63 -0.28
N PHE A 132 13.06 16.88 -0.22
CA PHE A 132 13.79 16.44 -1.40
C PHE A 132 12.88 15.70 -2.40
N LEU A 133 12.12 14.70 -1.95
CA LEU A 133 11.27 13.90 -2.83
C LEU A 133 10.09 14.71 -3.40
N ASN A 134 9.39 15.50 -2.57
CA ASN A 134 8.15 16.14 -2.96
C ASN A 134 8.33 17.51 -3.62
N GLU A 135 9.41 18.23 -3.32
CA GLU A 135 9.67 19.57 -3.87
C GLU A 135 10.78 19.54 -4.92
N GLU A 136 11.97 19.01 -4.59
CA GLU A 136 13.10 19.00 -5.54
C GLU A 136 12.89 17.96 -6.65
N CYS A 137 12.38 16.76 -6.32
CA CYS A 137 12.09 15.71 -7.29
C CYS A 137 10.63 15.69 -7.76
N LYS A 138 9.92 16.82 -7.64
CA LYS A 138 8.52 16.96 -8.05
C LYS A 138 8.28 16.57 -9.51
N ASN A 139 9.21 16.92 -10.39
CA ASN A 139 9.12 16.68 -11.82
C ASN A 139 9.83 15.38 -12.25
N ALA A 140 10.25 14.51 -11.30
CA ALA A 140 10.84 13.23 -11.62
C ALA A 140 9.90 12.38 -12.48
N LEU A 141 10.46 11.53 -13.34
CA LEU A 141 9.70 10.58 -14.14
C LEU A 141 8.99 9.56 -13.24
N ASN A 142 7.86 9.03 -13.69
CA ASN A 142 7.31 7.81 -13.12
C ASN A 142 8.15 6.60 -13.52
N ILE A 143 8.20 5.57 -12.69
CA ILE A 143 8.99 4.37 -12.96
C ILE A 143 8.65 3.71 -14.29
N ASN A 144 7.35 3.67 -14.65
CA ASN A 144 6.90 3.09 -15.92
C ASN A 144 7.33 3.94 -17.13
N GLU A 145 7.32 5.27 -17.02
CA GLU A 145 7.80 6.20 -18.04
C GLU A 145 9.31 6.04 -18.26
N PHE A 146 10.06 5.95 -17.16
CA PHE A 146 11.50 5.69 -17.22
C PHE A 146 11.79 4.37 -17.93
N VAL A 147 11.17 3.25 -17.52
CA VAL A 147 11.37 1.94 -18.15
C VAL A 147 11.06 1.98 -19.65
N SER A 148 9.97 2.67 -20.03
CA SER A 148 9.60 2.82 -21.44
C SER A 148 10.56 3.71 -22.24
N SER A 149 11.28 4.61 -21.57
CA SER A 149 12.25 5.53 -22.20
C SER A 149 13.67 4.96 -22.29
N ILE A 150 13.93 3.79 -21.67
CA ILE A 150 15.24 3.15 -21.69
C ILE A 150 15.68 2.87 -23.12
N LYS A 151 16.82 3.43 -23.48
CA LYS A 151 17.47 3.16 -24.75
C LYS A 151 18.42 1.99 -24.56
N MET A 152 18.17 0.92 -25.30
CA MET A 152 19.01 -0.26 -25.35
C MET A 152 19.55 -0.44 -26.76
N ASP A 153 20.76 -0.89 -26.87
CA ASP A 153 21.41 -1.24 -28.12
C ASP A 153 21.90 -2.71 -28.11
N LEU A 154 22.32 -3.20 -29.26
CA LEU A 154 22.82 -4.58 -29.37
C LEU A 154 24.09 -4.82 -28.56
N ASP A 155 24.85 -3.75 -28.28
CA ASP A 155 26.02 -3.82 -27.40
C ASP A 155 25.63 -4.12 -25.95
N ASP A 156 24.47 -3.58 -25.49
CA ASP A 156 23.96 -3.86 -24.15
C ASP A 156 23.57 -5.34 -24.03
N LEU A 157 23.05 -5.93 -25.12
CA LEU A 157 22.72 -7.35 -25.18
C LEU A 157 24.00 -8.22 -25.17
N GLU A 158 25.03 -7.87 -25.98
CA GLU A 158 26.33 -8.58 -25.99
C GLU A 158 27.02 -8.49 -24.62
N LYS A 159 26.98 -7.31 -23.97
CA LYS A 159 27.49 -7.13 -22.60
C LYS A 159 26.74 -7.99 -21.58
N THR A 160 25.41 -8.15 -21.75
CA THR A 160 24.62 -9.05 -20.89
C THR A 160 25.08 -10.50 -21.08
N GLY A 161 25.37 -10.92 -22.35
CA GLY A 161 25.93 -12.22 -22.64
C GLY A 161 27.31 -12.44 -22.03
N LEU A 162 28.14 -11.39 -21.98
CA LEU A 162 29.51 -11.47 -21.48
C LEU A 162 29.58 -11.41 -19.94
N LEU A 163 28.83 -10.50 -19.31
CA LEU A 163 28.95 -10.18 -17.89
C LEU A 163 27.95 -10.98 -17.01
N GLY A 164 26.99 -11.64 -17.64
CA GLY A 164 25.89 -12.33 -16.99
C GLY A 164 24.71 -11.43 -16.71
N TYR A 165 23.56 -12.06 -16.42
CA TYR A 165 22.25 -11.42 -16.28
C TYR A 165 22.24 -10.22 -15.32
N ALA A 166 22.69 -10.45 -14.09
CA ALA A 166 22.58 -9.42 -13.05
C ALA A 166 23.40 -8.17 -13.37
N GLU A 167 24.62 -8.36 -13.86
CA GLU A 167 25.50 -7.24 -14.19
C GLU A 167 25.04 -6.53 -15.46
N GLY A 168 24.66 -7.28 -16.52
CA GLY A 168 24.15 -6.71 -17.76
C GLY A 168 22.92 -5.84 -17.54
N ILE A 169 21.91 -6.35 -16.86
CA ILE A 169 20.68 -5.60 -16.58
C ILE A 169 20.93 -4.40 -15.64
N SER A 170 21.83 -4.57 -14.65
CA SER A 170 22.23 -3.43 -13.79
C SER A 170 22.87 -2.32 -14.60
N ASN A 171 23.74 -2.67 -15.55
CA ASN A 171 24.43 -1.70 -16.39
C ASN A 171 23.47 -0.92 -17.29
N ILE A 172 22.49 -1.60 -17.89
CA ILE A 172 21.45 -0.95 -18.69
C ILE A 172 20.69 0.07 -17.85
N ILE A 173 20.20 -0.33 -16.68
CA ILE A 173 19.44 0.55 -15.78
C ILE A 173 20.32 1.73 -15.32
N ASN A 174 21.54 1.46 -14.85
CA ASN A 174 22.43 2.47 -14.31
C ASN A 174 22.92 3.46 -15.37
N LYS A 175 23.15 3.01 -16.62
CA LYS A 175 23.46 3.87 -17.77
C LYS A 175 22.36 4.89 -17.98
N ASN A 176 21.12 4.43 -18.12
CA ASN A 176 19.98 5.30 -18.37
C ASN A 176 19.63 6.21 -17.17
N LEU A 177 19.84 5.74 -15.91
CA LEU A 177 19.72 6.61 -14.72
C LEU A 177 20.83 7.67 -14.66
N SER A 178 22.03 7.41 -15.23
CA SER A 178 23.12 8.38 -15.27
C SER A 178 22.84 9.52 -16.24
N ASP A 179 22.06 9.24 -17.29
CA ASP A 179 21.68 10.24 -18.29
C ASP A 179 20.62 11.21 -17.77
N LEU A 180 20.01 10.91 -16.61
CA LEU A 180 19.04 11.76 -15.94
C LEU A 180 19.68 12.54 -14.79
N ASP A 181 19.30 13.81 -14.68
CA ASP A 181 19.59 14.62 -13.50
C ASP A 181 19.04 13.92 -12.26
N GLN A 182 19.71 14.06 -11.13
CA GLN A 182 19.30 13.41 -9.88
C GLN A 182 17.84 13.68 -9.53
N THR A 183 17.36 14.91 -9.72
CA THR A 183 15.99 15.34 -9.44
C THR A 183 14.94 14.75 -10.40
N MET A 184 15.38 14.25 -11.57
CA MET A 184 14.51 13.65 -12.59
C MET A 184 14.43 12.13 -12.48
N ARG A 185 15.26 11.50 -11.65
CA ARG A 185 15.29 10.05 -11.49
C ARG A 185 14.03 9.55 -10.78
N PRO A 186 13.41 8.46 -11.27
CA PRO A 186 12.22 7.87 -10.66
C PRO A 186 12.50 7.05 -9.40
N ILE A 187 13.78 6.86 -9.07
CA ILE A 187 14.22 5.97 -7.99
C ILE A 187 15.29 6.69 -7.17
N HIS A 188 15.13 6.67 -5.84
CA HIS A 188 16.13 7.12 -4.88
C HIS A 188 16.33 6.10 -3.77
N CYS A 189 17.56 5.96 -3.28
CA CYS A 189 17.89 5.12 -2.14
C CYS A 189 18.35 5.99 -0.98
N SER A 190 17.60 6.01 0.12
CA SER A 190 17.94 6.82 1.31
C SER A 190 18.95 6.15 2.25
N ASP A 191 19.06 4.84 2.19
CA ASP A 191 20.04 4.04 2.93
C ASP A 191 20.50 2.88 2.03
N VAL A 192 21.71 3.02 1.47
CA VAL A 192 22.27 2.03 0.54
C VAL A 192 22.58 0.70 1.25
N LYS A 193 22.94 0.73 2.54
CA LYS A 193 23.27 -0.50 3.29
C LYS A 193 22.03 -1.33 3.59
N ARG A 194 20.91 -0.67 3.87
CA ARG A 194 19.61 -1.30 4.15
C ARG A 194 18.72 -1.37 2.92
N GLU A 195 19.18 -0.84 1.79
CA GLU A 195 18.46 -0.80 0.52
C GLU A 195 17.05 -0.21 0.65
N VAL A 196 16.94 0.95 1.32
CA VAL A 196 15.68 1.64 1.53
C VAL A 196 15.39 2.52 0.31
N PHE A 197 14.52 2.03 -0.57
CA PHE A 197 14.15 2.69 -1.82
C PHE A 197 12.87 3.51 -1.69
N TYR A 198 12.85 4.60 -2.45
CA TYR A 198 11.68 5.40 -2.78
C TYR A 198 11.55 5.41 -4.30
N VAL A 199 10.38 5.04 -4.79
CA VAL A 199 10.09 4.93 -6.23
C VAL A 199 8.89 5.81 -6.55
N LYS A 200 8.99 6.60 -7.61
CA LYS A 200 7.87 7.41 -8.08
C LYS A 200 6.98 6.56 -8.97
N ASN A 201 5.74 6.34 -8.54
CA ASN A 201 4.74 5.59 -9.27
C ASN A 201 3.40 6.34 -9.21
N ASP A 202 2.76 6.52 -10.36
CA ASP A 202 1.51 7.27 -10.49
C ASP A 202 1.57 8.66 -9.80
N ASP A 203 2.66 9.41 -10.09
CA ASP A 203 2.98 10.74 -9.55
C ASP A 203 3.15 10.82 -8.03
N GLN A 204 3.29 9.70 -7.36
CA GLN A 204 3.51 9.62 -5.91
C GLN A 204 4.80 8.89 -5.57
N TRP A 205 5.54 9.41 -4.56
CA TRP A 205 6.69 8.74 -4.01
C TRP A 205 6.27 7.66 -3.02
N ILE A 206 6.55 6.41 -3.36
CA ILE A 206 6.23 5.23 -2.56
C ILE A 206 7.51 4.67 -1.97
N LYS A 207 7.51 4.45 -0.64
CA LYS A 207 8.57 3.69 0.00
C LYS A 207 8.36 2.21 -0.30
N GLU A 208 9.36 1.56 -0.90
CA GLU A 208 9.34 0.12 -1.16
C GLU A 208 9.40 -0.68 0.15
N ASN A 209 8.70 -1.81 0.15
CA ASN A 209 8.79 -2.79 1.22
C ASN A 209 10.02 -3.71 1.03
N GLU A 210 10.17 -4.72 1.87
CA GLU A 210 11.30 -5.66 1.83
C GLU A 210 11.40 -6.42 0.49
N THR A 211 10.25 -6.75 -0.13
CA THR A 211 10.21 -7.50 -1.41
C THR A 211 10.40 -6.62 -2.64
N LYS A 212 10.38 -5.29 -2.49
CA LYS A 212 10.59 -4.30 -3.55
C LYS A 212 9.81 -4.60 -4.84
N PRO A 213 8.49 -4.73 -4.79
CA PRO A 213 7.69 -5.24 -5.90
C PRO A 213 7.70 -4.32 -7.13
N VAL A 214 7.67 -3.00 -6.94
CA VAL A 214 7.65 -2.04 -8.05
C VAL A 214 8.98 -2.06 -8.78
N LEU A 215 10.08 -2.03 -8.04
CA LEU A 215 11.44 -2.10 -8.60
C LEU A 215 11.69 -3.45 -9.30
N THR A 216 11.26 -4.55 -8.69
CA THR A 216 11.37 -5.90 -9.28
C THR A 216 10.58 -5.99 -10.59
N LYS A 217 9.39 -5.39 -10.66
CA LYS A 217 8.60 -5.33 -11.91
C LYS A 217 9.34 -4.55 -13.00
N ALA A 218 9.92 -3.41 -12.65
CA ALA A 218 10.73 -2.61 -13.58
C ALA A 218 11.93 -3.39 -14.12
N ILE A 219 12.68 -4.07 -13.25
CA ILE A 219 13.81 -4.92 -13.63
C ILE A 219 13.37 -6.01 -14.62
N LYS A 220 12.26 -6.70 -14.34
CA LYS A 220 11.71 -7.73 -15.23
C LYS A 220 11.36 -7.18 -16.61
N GLN A 221 10.79 -5.97 -16.66
CA GLN A 221 10.46 -5.35 -17.95
C GLN A 221 11.71 -5.00 -18.75
N VAL A 222 12.72 -4.39 -18.12
CA VAL A 222 14.00 -4.09 -18.76
C VAL A 222 14.68 -5.36 -19.30
N ALA A 223 14.68 -6.44 -18.51
CA ALA A 223 15.24 -7.73 -18.92
C ALA A 223 14.46 -8.34 -20.10
N HIS A 224 13.15 -8.24 -20.09
CA HIS A 224 12.29 -8.70 -21.18
C HIS A 224 12.61 -7.95 -22.49
N ASP A 225 12.74 -6.62 -22.41
CA ASP A 225 13.04 -5.80 -23.58
C ASP A 225 14.46 -6.08 -24.11
N ASN A 226 15.41 -6.36 -23.21
CA ASN A 226 16.76 -6.81 -23.61
C ASN A 226 16.74 -8.14 -24.38
N ILE A 227 16.00 -9.14 -23.89
CA ILE A 227 15.84 -10.45 -24.58
C ILE A 227 15.21 -10.28 -25.97
N ARG A 228 14.27 -9.37 -26.15
CA ARG A 228 13.62 -9.14 -27.45
C ARG A 228 14.60 -8.72 -28.55
N GLN A 229 15.74 -8.16 -28.21
CA GLN A 229 16.76 -7.76 -29.16
C GLN A 229 17.52 -8.95 -29.78
N ILE A 230 17.42 -10.17 -29.22
CA ILE A 230 18.13 -11.37 -29.73
C ILE A 230 17.80 -11.62 -31.20
N SER A 231 16.52 -11.47 -31.59
CA SER A 231 16.13 -11.70 -32.99
C SER A 231 16.71 -10.67 -33.95
N GLU A 232 16.91 -9.43 -33.54
CA GLU A 232 17.55 -8.39 -34.32
C GLU A 232 19.07 -8.61 -34.40
N TRP A 233 19.67 -9.00 -33.27
CA TRP A 233 21.08 -9.38 -33.22
C TRP A 233 21.39 -10.53 -34.16
N GLN A 234 20.56 -11.60 -34.20
CA GLN A 234 20.72 -12.72 -35.14
C GLN A 234 20.62 -12.29 -36.61
N LYS A 235 19.72 -11.32 -36.93
CA LYS A 235 19.64 -10.79 -38.31
C LYS A 235 20.93 -10.06 -38.74
N LYS A 236 21.55 -9.36 -37.79
CA LYS A 236 22.81 -8.64 -38.02
C LYS A 236 24.03 -9.56 -38.09
N HIS A 237 23.93 -10.72 -37.44
CA HIS A 237 24.99 -11.74 -37.37
C HIS A 237 24.50 -13.11 -37.85
N PRO A 238 24.25 -13.29 -39.15
CA PRO A 238 23.70 -14.53 -39.71
C PRO A 238 24.59 -15.75 -39.50
N ASP A 239 25.88 -15.53 -39.34
CA ASP A 239 26.92 -16.53 -39.03
C ASP A 239 26.83 -17.07 -37.58
N CYS A 240 25.98 -16.52 -36.73
CA CYS A 240 25.74 -17.05 -35.40
C CYS A 240 25.12 -18.46 -35.39
N ARG A 241 24.64 -18.93 -36.52
CA ARG A 241 24.12 -20.30 -36.70
C ARG A 241 25.20 -21.30 -37.11
N ASP A 242 26.36 -20.85 -37.49
CA ASP A 242 27.48 -21.69 -37.82
C ASP A 242 28.25 -22.07 -36.54
N PRO A 243 28.32 -23.37 -36.17
CA PRO A 243 29.01 -23.81 -34.95
C PRO A 243 30.52 -23.43 -34.92
N ASP A 244 31.14 -23.24 -36.07
CA ASP A 244 32.55 -22.88 -36.17
C ASP A 244 32.79 -21.36 -36.10
N SER A 245 31.73 -20.56 -36.06
CA SER A 245 31.81 -19.10 -35.97
C SER A 245 31.96 -18.60 -34.54
N THR A 246 32.83 -17.63 -34.31
CA THR A 246 32.95 -16.90 -33.04
C THR A 246 31.61 -16.20 -32.65
N LYS A 247 30.79 -15.88 -33.65
CA LYS A 247 29.45 -15.30 -33.39
C LYS A 247 28.47 -16.32 -32.84
N ASN A 248 28.69 -17.62 -33.10
CA ASN A 248 27.91 -18.69 -32.44
C ASN A 248 28.19 -18.73 -30.93
N ASP A 249 29.47 -18.64 -30.53
CA ASP A 249 29.84 -18.60 -29.12
C ASP A 249 29.20 -17.39 -28.39
N ILE A 250 29.23 -16.22 -29.02
CA ILE A 250 28.60 -15.00 -28.47
C ILE A 250 27.10 -15.21 -28.37
N TYR A 251 26.46 -15.77 -29.39
CA TYR A 251 25.01 -16.07 -29.35
C TYR A 251 24.63 -17.02 -28.22
N LEU A 252 25.38 -18.11 -28.03
CA LEU A 252 25.15 -19.06 -26.96
C LEU A 252 25.30 -18.39 -25.57
N ASN A 253 26.29 -17.53 -25.40
CA ASN A 253 26.47 -16.75 -24.18
C ASN A 253 25.30 -15.77 -23.95
N ILE A 254 24.84 -15.08 -25.00
CA ILE A 254 23.68 -14.19 -24.92
C ILE A 254 22.46 -14.98 -24.48
N VAL A 255 22.13 -16.10 -25.12
CA VAL A 255 20.95 -16.91 -24.80
C VAL A 255 21.03 -17.46 -23.38
N SER A 256 22.19 -17.96 -22.96
CA SER A 256 22.41 -18.50 -21.62
C SER A 256 22.27 -17.42 -20.53
N ASN A 257 22.85 -16.25 -20.76
CA ASN A 257 23.00 -15.20 -19.75
C ASN A 257 21.90 -14.11 -19.81
N ALA A 258 21.05 -14.10 -20.85
CA ALA A 258 19.91 -13.18 -20.91
C ALA A 258 18.73 -13.63 -20.03
N MET A 259 18.72 -14.88 -19.58
CA MET A 259 17.69 -15.40 -18.68
C MET A 259 18.05 -15.16 -17.22
N SER A 260 17.02 -14.90 -16.41
CA SER A 260 17.18 -14.50 -15.00
C SER A 260 17.69 -15.61 -14.07
N GLY A 261 17.89 -16.81 -14.57
CA GLY A 261 18.31 -18.02 -13.84
C GLY A 261 17.37 -19.21 -14.13
N LEU A 262 17.88 -20.42 -13.93
CA LEU A 262 17.16 -21.68 -14.19
C LEU A 262 16.26 -22.05 -13.00
N THR A 263 16.60 -21.60 -11.79
CA THR A 263 15.85 -21.87 -10.57
C THR A 263 15.31 -20.58 -9.94
N ASN A 264 14.25 -20.72 -9.13
CA ASN A 264 13.72 -19.57 -8.40
C ASN A 264 14.76 -18.94 -7.46
N GLU A 265 15.66 -19.74 -6.88
CA GLU A 265 16.72 -19.27 -6.00
C GLU A 265 17.75 -18.43 -6.75
N GLU A 266 18.15 -18.87 -7.94
CA GLU A 266 19.06 -18.10 -8.83
C GLU A 266 18.41 -16.79 -9.27
N GLN A 267 17.13 -16.83 -9.64
CA GLN A 267 16.39 -15.63 -10.01
C GLN A 267 16.36 -14.60 -8.87
N LEU A 268 16.09 -15.04 -7.65
CA LEU A 268 16.08 -14.17 -6.47
C LEU A 268 17.45 -13.55 -6.24
N LYS A 269 18.52 -14.35 -6.25
CA LYS A 269 19.90 -13.85 -6.11
C LYS A 269 20.28 -12.84 -7.19
N ASN A 270 19.84 -13.06 -8.42
CA ASN A 270 20.07 -12.13 -9.51
C ASN A 270 19.31 -10.81 -9.30
N TYR A 271 18.07 -10.85 -8.87
CA TYR A 271 17.32 -9.62 -8.54
C TYR A 271 17.93 -8.87 -7.36
N GLU A 272 18.32 -9.55 -6.29
CA GLU A 272 19.03 -8.96 -5.15
C GLU A 272 20.33 -8.26 -5.60
N LYS A 273 21.11 -8.89 -6.48
CA LYS A 273 22.33 -8.30 -7.01
C LYS A 273 22.06 -7.04 -7.85
N ILE A 274 21.03 -7.07 -8.71
CA ILE A 274 20.62 -5.91 -9.50
C ILE A 274 20.17 -4.77 -8.56
N ILE A 275 19.31 -5.06 -7.59
CA ILE A 275 18.81 -4.11 -6.63
C ILE A 275 19.97 -3.45 -5.86
N SER A 276 20.93 -4.24 -5.39
CA SER A 276 22.12 -3.72 -4.71
C SER A 276 22.98 -2.81 -5.60
N ASN A 277 23.14 -3.16 -6.88
CA ASN A 277 23.88 -2.33 -7.83
C ASN A 277 23.13 -1.01 -8.13
N VAL A 278 21.80 -1.06 -8.27
CA VAL A 278 20.97 0.14 -8.44
C VAL A 278 21.01 1.01 -7.18
N ALA A 279 20.95 0.42 -5.95
CA ALA A 279 21.04 1.16 -4.71
C ALA A 279 22.28 2.04 -4.61
N LYS A 280 23.43 1.50 -5.01
CA LYS A 280 24.71 2.24 -5.05
C LYS A 280 24.66 3.42 -6.01
N LYS A 281 23.94 3.26 -7.13
CA LYS A 281 23.85 4.31 -8.17
C LYS A 281 22.90 5.44 -7.81
N VAL A 282 21.78 5.13 -7.12
CA VAL A 282 20.74 6.10 -6.78
C VAL A 282 20.77 6.52 -5.30
N GLY A 283 21.86 6.21 -4.60
CA GLY A 283 22.06 6.63 -3.22
C GLY A 283 21.99 8.16 -3.08
N ILE A 284 21.18 8.64 -2.14
CA ILE A 284 21.09 10.07 -1.86
C ILE A 284 22.32 10.47 -1.04
N GLU A 285 23.15 11.33 -1.61
CA GLU A 285 24.24 11.95 -0.87
C GLU A 285 23.69 12.98 0.10
N LYS A 286 23.67 12.65 1.40
CA LYS A 286 23.13 13.54 2.46
C LYS A 286 24.00 14.79 2.69
N ALA A 287 25.06 14.96 1.94
CA ALA A 287 26.11 15.93 2.23
C ALA A 287 26.09 17.21 1.40
N ILE A 288 25.18 17.40 0.46
CA ILE A 288 25.23 18.60 -0.40
C ILE A 288 23.84 19.22 -0.54
N VAL A 289 23.44 20.02 0.47
CA VAL A 289 22.63 21.20 0.21
C VAL A 289 23.45 22.37 0.75
N LEU A 290 24.26 22.92 -0.13
CA LEU A 290 24.92 24.21 0.06
C LEU A 290 23.90 25.33 0.10
#